data_02163057c64f05e34868d38b6429765b
#
_entry.id   02163057c64f05e34868d38b6429765b
#
_cell.length_a   1.000
_cell.length_b   1.000
_cell.length_c   1.000
_cell.angle_alpha   90.00
_cell.angle_beta   90.00
_cell.angle_gamma   90.00
#
_symmetry.space_group_name_H-M   'P 1'
#
loop_
_entity.id
_entity.type
_entity.pdbx_description
1 polymer ?
#
loop_
_entity_poly.entity_id
_entity_poly.type
_entity_poly.pdbx_seq_one_letter_code
_entity_poly.pdbx_strand_id
1 'polypeptide(L)'
;MTASDAPASLCDPLPAAVMSVLLILCTCPHASGAETLAELLVEKRLAACVSVVPGTWSTYRWEGRIERAQELLLLIKTTADRFDAVRDCIVSSHPQTVPEVLAVDVFAGLDRYLDWVRAETASPGATQ
;
A
#
# COMPACT_ATOMS: atom_id res chain seq x y z
N MET A 1 19.65 9.82 20.71
CA MET A 1 18.50 10.73 20.73
C MET A 1 18.88 11.96 21.50
N THR A 2 18.47 13.05 21.03
CA THR A 2 18.78 14.33 21.63
C THR A 2 17.53 14.93 22.25
N ALA A 3 17.70 16.05 22.95
CA ALA A 3 16.54 16.74 23.51
C ALA A 3 15.58 17.20 22.40
N SER A 4 16.10 17.39 21.19
CA SER A 4 15.27 17.78 20.06
C SER A 4 14.35 16.66 19.62
N ASP A 5 14.56 15.46 20.15
CA ASP A 5 13.71 14.33 19.84
C ASP A 5 12.45 14.28 20.67
N ALA A 6 12.25 15.30 21.51
CA ALA A 6 11.00 15.39 22.23
C ALA A 6 9.85 15.38 21.22
N PRO A 7 8.76 14.69 21.55
CA PRO A 7 7.67 14.58 20.61
C PRO A 7 7.09 15.94 20.26
N ALA A 8 6.72 16.10 19.02
CA ALA A 8 6.03 17.30 18.59
C ALA A 8 4.69 17.38 19.32
N SER A 9 4.17 18.58 19.40
CA SER A 9 2.84 18.77 19.97
C SER A 9 1.84 17.92 19.19
N LEU A 10 0.87 17.35 19.88
CA LEU A 10 -0.16 16.56 19.23
C LEU A 10 -0.99 17.38 18.24
N CYS A 11 -0.90 18.70 18.33
CA CYS A 11 -1.61 19.59 17.41
C CYS A 11 -0.82 19.90 16.15
N ASP A 12 0.46 19.57 16.12
CA ASP A 12 1.31 19.89 14.98
C ASP A 12 1.22 18.81 13.93
N PRO A 13 1.16 19.18 12.64
CA PRO A 13 1.22 18.17 11.60
C PRO A 13 2.60 17.52 11.58
N LEU A 14 2.64 16.24 11.28
CA LEU A 14 3.90 15.53 11.17
C LEU A 14 4.64 15.95 9.90
N PRO A 15 5.96 16.13 9.98
CA PRO A 15 6.74 16.37 8.76
C PRO A 15 6.61 15.20 7.79
N ALA A 16 6.75 15.48 6.51
CA ALA A 16 6.68 14.43 5.50
C ALA A 16 7.68 13.30 5.76
N ALA A 17 8.84 13.64 6.33
CA ALA A 17 9.88 12.64 6.61
C ALA A 17 9.49 11.60 7.64
N VAL A 18 8.45 11.87 8.45
CA VAL A 18 7.97 10.91 9.45
C VAL A 18 6.58 10.36 9.10
N MET A 19 6.13 10.59 7.87
CA MET A 19 4.89 9.99 7.40
C MET A 19 4.99 8.48 7.50
N SER A 20 3.98 7.84 8.09
CA SER A 20 3.96 6.39 8.28
C SER A 20 4.02 5.65 6.95
N VAL A 21 4.85 4.63 6.90
CA VAL A 21 4.90 3.73 5.77
C VAL A 21 3.87 2.63 6.01
N LEU A 22 3.11 2.33 4.99
CA LEU A 22 2.08 1.29 5.05
C LEU A 22 2.43 0.14 4.13
N LEU A 23 2.01 -1.05 4.53
CA LEU A 23 1.97 -2.21 3.68
C LEU A 23 0.51 -2.48 3.37
N ILE A 24 0.12 -2.35 2.11
CA ILE A 24 -1.25 -2.61 1.70
C ILE A 24 -1.31 -3.98 1.05
N LEU A 25 -2.28 -4.77 1.48
CA LEU A 25 -2.51 -6.11 0.96
C LEU A 25 -3.71 -6.09 0.04
N CYS A 26 -3.55 -6.71 -1.13
CA CYS A 26 -4.60 -6.83 -2.13
C CYS A 26 -4.40 -8.16 -2.85
N THR A 27 -5.48 -8.86 -3.18
CA THR A 27 -5.37 -10.08 -3.96
C THR A 27 -6.01 -9.87 -5.33
N CYS A 28 -5.41 -10.47 -6.35
CA CYS A 28 -5.91 -10.39 -7.72
C CYS A 28 -6.06 -11.80 -8.28
N PRO A 29 -7.12 -12.07 -9.04
CA PRO A 29 -7.37 -13.42 -9.56
C PRO A 29 -6.46 -13.81 -10.72
N HIS A 30 -5.91 -12.85 -11.46
CA HIS A 30 -5.12 -13.13 -12.66
C HIS A 30 -3.81 -12.36 -12.66
N ALA A 31 -2.76 -13.02 -13.18
CA ALA A 31 -1.43 -12.42 -13.22
C ALA A 31 -1.40 -11.13 -14.03
N SER A 32 -2.08 -11.09 -15.18
CA SER A 32 -2.08 -9.89 -16.02
C SER A 32 -2.68 -8.69 -15.30
N GLY A 33 -3.76 -8.92 -14.56
CA GLY A 33 -4.38 -7.85 -13.78
C GLY A 33 -3.49 -7.36 -12.65
N ALA A 34 -2.80 -8.29 -11.99
CA ALA A 34 -1.88 -7.95 -10.92
C ALA A 34 -0.72 -7.10 -11.44
N GLU A 35 -0.15 -7.51 -12.58
CA GLU A 35 0.96 -6.77 -13.19
C GLU A 35 0.53 -5.37 -13.62
N THR A 36 -0.62 -5.27 -14.26
CA THR A 36 -1.14 -3.98 -14.72
C THR A 36 -1.39 -3.05 -13.54
N LEU A 37 -1.99 -3.57 -12.48
CA LEU A 37 -2.26 -2.75 -11.30
C LEU A 37 -0.97 -2.32 -10.63
N ALA A 38 0.01 -3.22 -10.53
CA ALA A 38 1.29 -2.90 -9.92
C ALA A 38 1.99 -1.76 -10.69
N GLU A 39 2.03 -1.86 -12.02
CA GLU A 39 2.64 -0.82 -12.83
C GLU A 39 1.91 0.51 -12.70
N LEU A 40 0.59 0.47 -12.70
CA LEU A 40 -0.22 1.69 -12.58
C LEU A 40 0.03 2.41 -11.27
N LEU A 41 0.07 1.66 -10.16
CA LEU A 41 0.29 2.25 -8.84
C LEU A 41 1.66 2.91 -8.75
N VAL A 42 2.69 2.25 -9.28
CA VAL A 42 4.05 2.80 -9.23
C VAL A 42 4.18 4.00 -10.17
N GLU A 43 3.62 3.88 -11.36
CA GLU A 43 3.68 4.96 -12.36
C GLU A 43 3.04 6.24 -11.84
N LYS A 44 1.92 6.11 -11.15
CA LYS A 44 1.22 7.26 -10.59
C LYS A 44 1.77 7.73 -9.26
N ARG A 45 2.86 7.15 -8.79
CA ARG A 45 3.48 7.46 -7.51
C ARG A 45 2.54 7.22 -6.32
N LEU A 46 1.60 6.33 -6.49
CA LEU A 46 0.73 5.92 -5.40
C LEU A 46 1.39 4.83 -4.56
N ALA A 47 2.36 4.14 -5.11
CA ALA A 47 3.16 3.16 -4.39
C ALA A 47 4.61 3.28 -4.83
N ALA A 48 5.53 3.02 -3.91
CA ALA A 48 6.95 3.00 -4.24
C ALA A 48 7.35 1.66 -4.86
N CYS A 49 6.69 0.60 -4.42
CA CYS A 49 7.03 -0.75 -4.83
C CYS A 49 5.82 -1.63 -4.66
N VAL A 50 5.60 -2.54 -5.59
CA VAL A 50 4.55 -3.56 -5.45
C VAL A 50 5.19 -4.90 -5.74
N SER A 51 5.18 -5.78 -4.75
CA SER A 51 5.65 -7.15 -4.93
C SER A 51 4.44 -8.04 -5.18
N VAL A 52 4.55 -8.93 -6.14
CA VAL A 52 3.46 -9.84 -6.50
C VAL A 52 3.86 -11.25 -6.12
N VAL A 53 3.07 -11.88 -5.26
CA VAL A 53 3.32 -13.24 -4.78
C VAL A 53 2.29 -14.16 -5.42
N PRO A 54 2.71 -15.03 -6.34
CA PRO A 54 1.79 -15.97 -6.97
C PRO A 54 1.51 -17.16 -6.07
N GLY A 55 0.48 -17.93 -6.41
CA GLY A 55 0.20 -19.18 -5.73
C GLY A 55 -0.43 -19.04 -4.34
N THR A 56 -1.10 -17.94 -4.10
CA THR A 56 -1.82 -17.74 -2.86
C THR A 56 -3.16 -18.46 -2.93
N TRP A 57 -3.45 -19.28 -1.92
CA TRP A 57 -4.74 -19.95 -1.81
C TRP A 57 -5.58 -19.23 -0.77
N SER A 58 -6.76 -18.73 -1.19
CA SER A 58 -7.67 -18.04 -0.30
C SER A 58 -8.89 -18.91 -0.08
N THR A 59 -9.27 -19.08 1.17
CA THR A 59 -10.48 -19.82 1.56
C THR A 59 -11.35 -18.84 2.31
N TYR A 60 -12.58 -18.64 1.86
CA TYR A 60 -13.42 -17.60 2.42
C TYR A 60 -14.89 -17.98 2.27
N ARG A 61 -15.74 -17.26 2.99
CA ARG A 61 -17.19 -17.46 2.91
C ARG A 61 -17.76 -16.36 2.01
N TRP A 62 -18.53 -16.81 1.04
CA TRP A 62 -19.19 -15.88 0.12
C TRP A 62 -20.59 -16.40 -0.16
N GLU A 63 -21.60 -15.58 0.10
CA GLU A 63 -23.02 -15.91 -0.12
C GLU A 63 -23.39 -17.24 0.51
N GLY A 64 -22.97 -17.45 1.73
CA GLY A 64 -23.31 -18.63 2.50
C GLY A 64 -22.51 -19.88 2.18
N ARG A 65 -21.53 -19.79 1.29
CA ARG A 65 -20.74 -20.94 0.86
C ARG A 65 -19.27 -20.75 1.21
N ILE A 66 -18.57 -21.86 1.37
CA ILE A 66 -17.12 -21.86 1.48
C ILE A 66 -16.54 -21.93 0.08
N GLU A 67 -15.76 -20.92 -0.26
CA GLU A 67 -15.11 -20.80 -1.56
C GLU A 67 -13.61 -20.91 -1.41
N ARG A 68 -12.95 -21.41 -2.42
CA ARG A 68 -11.49 -21.46 -2.49
C ARG A 68 -11.05 -20.93 -3.83
N ALA A 69 -10.04 -20.10 -3.81
CA ALA A 69 -9.52 -19.50 -5.04
C ALA A 69 -8.01 -19.41 -4.97
N GLN A 70 -7.37 -19.63 -6.10
CA GLN A 70 -5.96 -19.35 -6.22
C GLN A 70 -5.82 -17.93 -6.75
N GLU A 71 -5.01 -17.14 -6.07
CA GLU A 71 -4.89 -15.72 -6.36
C GLU A 71 -3.43 -15.30 -6.31
N LEU A 72 -3.17 -14.05 -6.72
CA LEU A 72 -1.88 -13.44 -6.52
C LEU A 72 -2.03 -12.40 -5.42
N LEU A 73 -1.09 -12.40 -4.49
CA LEU A 73 -1.10 -11.44 -3.39
C LEU A 73 -0.18 -10.29 -3.73
N LEU A 74 -0.69 -9.09 -3.68
CA LEU A 74 0.09 -7.88 -3.90
C LEU A 74 0.47 -7.29 -2.55
N LEU A 75 1.76 -7.01 -2.41
CA LEU A 75 2.32 -6.34 -1.25
C LEU A 75 2.72 -4.94 -1.71
N ILE A 76 1.92 -3.95 -1.35
CA ILE A 76 2.05 -2.58 -1.84
C ILE A 76 2.68 -1.73 -0.76
N LYS A 77 3.85 -1.13 -1.06
CA LYS A 77 4.56 -0.29 -0.09
C LYS A 77 4.31 1.16 -0.45
N THR A 78 3.72 1.88 0.49
CA THR A 78 3.34 3.28 0.27
C THR A 78 3.33 4.03 1.60
N THR A 79 2.76 5.21 1.60
CA THR A 79 2.65 6.03 2.82
C THR A 79 1.20 6.25 3.17
N ALA A 80 0.96 6.63 4.42
CA ALA A 80 -0.39 6.75 4.95
C ALA A 80 -1.25 7.75 4.16
N ASP A 81 -0.64 8.84 3.70
CA ASP A 81 -1.37 9.86 2.94
C ASP A 81 -1.79 9.39 1.55
N ARG A 82 -1.25 8.26 1.08
CA ARG A 82 -1.62 7.71 -0.22
C ARG A 82 -2.67 6.63 -0.15
N PHE A 83 -3.06 6.23 1.05
CA PHE A 83 -3.96 5.09 1.19
C PHE A 83 -5.26 5.27 0.40
N ASP A 84 -5.92 6.41 0.55
CA ASP A 84 -7.20 6.62 -0.11
C ASP A 84 -7.07 6.52 -1.63
N ALA A 85 -6.02 7.09 -2.19
CA ALA A 85 -5.80 7.04 -3.63
C ALA A 85 -5.48 5.62 -4.11
N VAL A 86 -4.72 4.86 -3.33
CA VAL A 86 -4.43 3.46 -3.65
C VAL A 86 -5.72 2.65 -3.62
N ARG A 87 -6.51 2.80 -2.57
CA ARG A 87 -7.79 2.11 -2.43
C ARG A 87 -8.68 2.40 -3.64
N ASP A 88 -8.81 3.66 -4.00
CA ASP A 88 -9.68 4.05 -5.11
C ASP A 88 -9.18 3.51 -6.44
N CYS A 89 -7.87 3.50 -6.63
CA CYS A 89 -7.28 2.93 -7.83
C CYS A 89 -7.56 1.43 -7.92
N ILE A 90 -7.43 0.71 -6.81
CA ILE A 90 -7.72 -0.72 -6.79
C ILE A 90 -9.20 -0.97 -7.10
N VAL A 91 -10.09 -0.25 -6.44
CA VAL A 91 -11.53 -0.45 -6.61
C VAL A 91 -11.94 -0.22 -8.07
N SER A 92 -11.38 0.80 -8.71
CA SER A 92 -11.76 1.11 -10.09
C SER A 92 -11.19 0.13 -11.11
N SER A 93 -10.15 -0.61 -10.75
CA SER A 93 -9.45 -1.51 -11.69
C SER A 93 -9.71 -2.99 -11.42
N HIS A 94 -10.26 -3.32 -10.27
CA HIS A 94 -10.37 -4.71 -9.84
C HIS A 94 -11.62 -5.36 -10.42
N PRO A 95 -11.51 -6.63 -10.87
CA PRO A 95 -12.68 -7.31 -11.43
C PRO A 95 -13.71 -7.76 -10.40
N GLN A 96 -13.29 -7.89 -9.14
CA GLN A 96 -14.21 -8.32 -8.09
C GLN A 96 -14.99 -7.15 -7.51
N THR A 97 -16.21 -7.43 -7.08
CA THR A 97 -17.10 -6.41 -6.52
C THR A 97 -16.58 -5.87 -5.20
N VAL A 98 -16.04 -6.77 -4.37
CA VAL A 98 -15.50 -6.40 -3.05
C VAL A 98 -14.05 -6.88 -2.99
N PRO A 99 -13.10 -6.07 -3.49
CA PRO A 99 -11.70 -6.47 -3.44
C PRO A 99 -11.14 -6.35 -2.03
N GLU A 100 -10.12 -7.17 -1.72
CA GLU A 100 -9.40 -7.04 -0.49
C GLU A 100 -8.48 -5.83 -0.58
N VAL A 101 -8.63 -4.90 0.35
CA VAL A 101 -7.73 -3.75 0.47
C VAL A 101 -7.53 -3.53 1.96
N LEU A 102 -6.38 -3.96 2.46
CA LEU A 102 -6.06 -3.84 3.88
C LEU A 102 -4.73 -3.12 4.02
N ALA A 103 -4.66 -2.18 4.95
CA ALA A 103 -3.42 -1.48 5.23
C ALA A 103 -2.91 -1.89 6.60
N VAL A 104 -1.62 -2.22 6.64
CA VAL A 104 -0.93 -2.55 7.88
C VAL A 104 0.14 -1.50 8.09
N ASP A 105 0.24 -0.98 9.30
CA ASP A 105 1.25 0.02 9.63
C ASP A 105 2.60 -0.68 9.75
N VAL A 106 3.61 -0.15 9.06
CA VAL A 106 4.97 -0.69 9.15
C VAL A 106 5.63 -0.08 10.37
N PHE A 107 5.72 -0.88 11.42
CA PHE A 107 6.22 -0.41 12.70
C PHE A 107 7.69 -0.01 12.63
N ALA A 108 8.52 -0.79 11.94
CA ALA A 108 9.95 -0.55 11.87
C ALA A 108 10.51 -1.10 10.57
N GLY A 109 11.57 -0.51 10.09
CA GLY A 109 12.25 -0.94 8.90
C GLY A 109 13.60 -0.27 8.76
N LEU A 110 14.34 -0.62 7.72
CA LEU A 110 15.60 0.03 7.43
C LEU A 110 15.33 1.48 7.04
N ASP A 111 15.95 2.42 7.72
CA ASP A 111 15.67 3.84 7.50
C ASP A 111 15.81 4.27 6.06
N ARG A 112 16.85 3.81 5.37
CA ARG A 112 17.04 4.16 3.96
C ARG A 112 15.90 3.66 3.08
N TYR A 113 15.38 2.48 3.38
CA TYR A 113 14.28 1.92 2.61
C TYR A 113 12.99 2.71 2.86
N LEU A 114 12.72 3.01 4.13
CA LEU A 114 11.54 3.78 4.49
C LEU A 114 11.58 5.18 3.86
N ASP A 115 12.75 5.81 3.89
CA ASP A 115 12.91 7.11 3.25
C ASP A 115 12.71 7.04 1.76
N TRP A 116 13.19 5.96 1.13
CA TRP A 116 12.97 5.74 -0.29
C TRP A 116 11.48 5.61 -0.63
N VAL A 117 10.74 4.85 0.19
CA VAL A 117 9.30 4.71 0.00
C VAL A 117 8.63 6.09 0.07
N ARG A 118 9.00 6.89 1.04
CA ARG A 118 8.42 8.23 1.21
C ARG A 118 8.74 9.13 0.03
N ALA A 119 9.98 9.06 -0.45
CA ALA A 119 10.40 9.91 -1.57
C ALA A 119 9.67 9.54 -2.85
N GLU A 120 9.51 8.25 -3.12
CA GLU A 120 8.89 7.81 -4.38
C GLU A 120 7.39 7.99 -4.41
N THR A 121 6.77 8.20 -3.25
CA THR A 121 5.33 8.42 -3.17
C THR A 121 4.97 9.87 -2.87
N ALA A 122 5.95 10.75 -2.84
CA ALA A 122 5.68 12.16 -2.60
C ALA A 122 4.85 12.74 -3.73
N SER A 123 3.89 13.57 -3.37
CA SER A 123 3.06 14.22 -4.39
C SER A 123 3.89 15.15 -5.26
N PRO A 124 3.62 15.21 -6.56
CA PRO A 124 4.24 16.23 -7.41
C PRO A 124 3.96 17.59 -6.81
N GLY A 125 4.97 18.39 -6.61
CA GLY A 125 4.82 19.71 -6.01
C GLY A 125 4.94 19.74 -4.50
N ALA A 126 4.98 18.59 -3.84
CA ALA A 126 5.18 18.52 -2.39
C ALA A 126 6.65 18.49 -2.01
N THR A 127 7.47 18.22 -2.96
CA THR A 127 8.92 18.18 -2.79
C THR A 127 9.46 19.52 -3.10
N GLN A 128 10.20 20.10 -2.40
CA GLN A 128 10.83 21.37 -2.83
C GLN A 128 11.70 21.94 -1.75
#